data_5947d1dfba9e7bb5fca863611e9ff41b
#
_entry.id   5947d1dfba9e7bb5fca863611e9ff41b
#
_cell.length_a   1.000
_cell.length_b   1.000
_cell.length_c   1.000
_cell.angle_alpha   90.00
_cell.angle_beta   90.00
_cell.angle_gamma   90.00
#
_symmetry.space_group_name_H-M   'P 1'
#
loop_
_entity.id
_entity.type
_entity.pdbx_description
1 polymer ?
#
loop_
_entity_poly.entity_id
_entity_poly.type
_entity_poly.pdbx_seq_one_letter_code
_entity_poly.pdbx_strand_id
1 'polypeptide(L)'
;MLKGLDDFLTDSLERGHIVGTWGFHSNIDFTRMRSEETNVWFFEQIFNFLRAFFGLVLPDSLEIITYNATQRIEKKGLDQMTFLDELMLIMKKLKEPMWTARLNLNIIGFLRTAHDPENPVRLQIQEPASFICWGGADETGFQNFSIGYTLFSATQLSAEHMELWSLNQPLLEKAIRKWEDQTGHMIEVVESNGNLPVQKYGFGKPLL
;
A
#
# COMPACT_ATOMS: atom_id res chain seq x y z
N MET A 1 -24.24 -18.74 5.13
CA MET A 1 -23.76 -18.27 3.83
C MET A 1 -24.25 -16.84 3.67
N LEU A 2 -23.36 -15.90 3.76
CA LEU A 2 -23.67 -14.45 3.79
C LEU A 2 -23.91 -13.96 2.36
N LYS A 3 -25.08 -14.27 1.78
CA LYS A 3 -25.44 -13.82 0.42
C LYS A 3 -25.37 -12.29 0.22
N GLY A 4 -25.48 -11.51 1.30
CA GLY A 4 -25.39 -10.05 1.22
C GLY A 4 -23.97 -9.49 1.23
N LEU A 5 -22.96 -10.26 1.68
CA LEU A 5 -21.58 -9.80 1.74
C LEU A 5 -20.91 -9.89 0.37
N ASP A 6 -21.11 -11.00 -0.34
CA ASP A 6 -20.54 -11.20 -1.67
C ASP A 6 -21.18 -10.24 -2.69
N ASP A 7 -22.50 -10.00 -2.60
CA ASP A 7 -23.20 -9.04 -3.45
C ASP A 7 -22.75 -7.61 -3.13
N PHE A 8 -22.61 -7.26 -1.87
CA PHE A 8 -22.14 -5.95 -1.44
C PHE A 8 -20.68 -5.70 -1.83
N LEU A 9 -19.81 -6.70 -1.68
CA LEU A 9 -18.41 -6.63 -2.08
C LEU A 9 -18.27 -6.56 -3.61
N THR A 10 -19.10 -7.24 -4.39
CA THR A 10 -19.03 -7.24 -5.85
C THR A 10 -19.52 -5.93 -6.46
N ASP A 11 -20.60 -5.36 -5.96
CA ASP A 11 -21.18 -4.13 -6.49
C ASP A 11 -20.46 -2.85 -6.05
N SER A 12 -19.83 -2.87 -4.87
CA SER A 12 -19.15 -1.70 -4.31
C SER A 12 -17.66 -1.64 -4.63
N LEU A 13 -17.09 -2.68 -5.22
CA LEU A 13 -15.65 -2.86 -5.37
C LEU A 13 -15.27 -3.00 -6.84
N GLU A 14 -15.44 -1.94 -7.62
CA GLU A 14 -14.84 -1.89 -8.94
C GLU A 14 -13.33 -2.10 -8.85
N ARG A 15 -12.88 -3.30 -9.19
CA ARG A 15 -11.47 -3.63 -9.31
C ARG A 15 -10.87 -2.81 -10.46
N GLY A 16 -9.80 -2.09 -10.17
CA GLY A 16 -8.94 -1.54 -11.22
C GLY A 16 -8.88 -0.04 -11.35
N HIS A 17 -9.63 0.73 -10.56
CA HIS A 17 -9.43 2.17 -10.51
C HIS A 17 -8.57 2.53 -9.29
N ILE A 18 -7.41 3.13 -9.54
CA ILE A 18 -6.62 3.77 -8.48
C ILE A 18 -7.47 4.91 -7.93
N VAL A 19 -7.81 4.84 -6.66
CA VAL A 19 -8.67 5.82 -6.00
C VAL A 19 -7.86 6.91 -5.34
N GLY A 20 -6.69 6.56 -4.81
CA GLY A 20 -5.74 7.52 -4.23
C GLY A 20 -4.33 6.95 -4.16
N THR A 21 -3.37 7.83 -4.37
CA THR A 21 -1.93 7.52 -4.29
C THR A 21 -1.24 8.54 -3.41
N TRP A 22 -0.50 8.07 -2.41
CA TRP A 22 0.32 8.86 -1.51
C TRP A 22 1.77 8.48 -1.67
N GLY A 23 2.65 9.46 -1.60
CA GLY A 23 4.07 9.19 -1.76
C GLY A 23 4.94 10.38 -1.39
N PHE A 24 6.25 10.19 -1.57
CA PHE A 24 7.24 11.24 -1.37
C PHE A 24 8.52 10.95 -2.17
N HIS A 25 9.29 12.00 -2.40
CA HIS A 25 10.64 11.93 -2.93
C HIS A 25 11.66 11.91 -1.78
N SER A 26 12.62 11.00 -1.87
CA SER A 26 13.79 10.99 -0.99
C SER A 26 14.92 11.74 -1.67
N ASN A 27 15.54 12.68 -0.95
CA ASN A 27 16.70 13.43 -1.45
C ASN A 27 17.98 12.57 -1.34
N ILE A 28 18.06 11.49 -2.13
CA ILE A 28 19.17 10.56 -2.13
C ILE A 28 19.91 10.64 -3.45
N ASP A 29 21.23 10.70 -3.37
CA ASP A 29 22.13 10.66 -4.53
C ASP A 29 22.64 9.23 -4.73
N PHE A 30 21.92 8.44 -5.50
CA PHE A 30 22.29 7.05 -5.80
C PHE A 30 23.58 6.94 -6.61
N THR A 31 24.05 8.01 -7.26
CA THR A 31 25.31 8.00 -8.01
C THR A 31 26.52 7.77 -7.12
N ARG A 32 26.39 8.10 -5.83
CA ARG A 32 27.46 7.95 -4.82
C ARG A 32 27.34 6.68 -3.99
N MET A 33 26.28 5.90 -4.20
CA MET A 33 26.03 4.69 -3.43
C MET A 33 26.60 3.46 -4.14
N ARG A 34 27.18 2.56 -3.36
CA ARG A 34 27.51 1.22 -3.86
C ARG A 34 26.23 0.41 -4.02
N SER A 35 26.27 -0.63 -4.87
CA SER A 35 25.12 -1.52 -5.10
C SER A 35 24.50 -2.07 -3.81
N GLU A 36 25.35 -2.45 -2.85
CA GLU A 36 24.91 -2.94 -1.54
C GLU A 36 24.17 -1.87 -0.73
N GLU A 37 24.67 -0.63 -0.74
CA GLU A 37 24.05 0.49 -0.03
C GLU A 37 22.69 0.86 -0.66
N THR A 38 22.63 0.84 -1.98
CA THR A 38 21.35 1.01 -2.72
C THR A 38 20.35 -0.07 -2.32
N ASN A 39 20.74 -1.33 -2.31
CA ASN A 39 19.87 -2.44 -1.96
C ASN A 39 19.40 -2.37 -0.50
N VAL A 40 20.27 -1.97 0.42
CA VAL A 40 19.92 -1.73 1.83
C VAL A 40 18.88 -0.63 1.95
N TRP A 41 19.04 0.48 1.21
CA TRP A 41 18.06 1.55 1.19
C TRP A 41 16.68 1.06 0.75
N PHE A 42 16.57 0.32 -0.35
CA PHE A 42 15.29 -0.26 -0.80
C PHE A 42 14.66 -1.16 0.26
N PHE A 43 15.48 -2.00 0.92
CA PHE A 43 15.01 -2.85 2.00
C PHE A 43 14.42 -2.03 3.16
N GLU A 44 15.13 -0.99 3.58
CA GLU A 44 14.68 -0.11 4.65
C GLU A 44 13.36 0.58 4.30
N GLN A 45 13.20 1.02 3.05
CA GLN A 45 11.94 1.64 2.62
C GLN A 45 10.77 0.66 2.66
N ILE A 46 10.96 -0.55 2.13
CA ILE A 46 9.94 -1.62 2.19
C ILE A 46 9.61 -1.96 3.65
N PHE A 47 10.63 -2.10 4.48
CA PHE A 47 10.45 -2.41 5.91
C PHE A 47 9.70 -1.31 6.65
N ASN A 48 10.08 -0.05 6.44
CA ASN A 48 9.42 1.11 7.05
C ASN A 48 7.95 1.20 6.63
N PHE A 49 7.66 0.98 5.34
CA PHE A 49 6.31 0.93 4.84
C PHE A 49 5.49 -0.18 5.50
N LEU A 50 5.96 -1.43 5.48
CA LEU A 50 5.25 -2.56 6.08
C LEU A 50 5.04 -2.39 7.59
N ARG A 51 6.02 -1.80 8.29
CA ARG A 51 5.91 -1.48 9.71
C ARG A 51 4.89 -0.39 9.99
N ALA A 52 4.79 0.62 9.12
CA ALA A 52 3.80 1.68 9.25
C ALA A 52 2.38 1.15 9.03
N PHE A 53 2.21 0.33 8.01
CA PHE A 53 0.93 -0.25 7.60
C PHE A 53 0.62 -1.60 8.26
N PHE A 54 1.35 -1.96 9.30
CA PHE A 54 1.12 -3.21 10.03
C PHE A 54 -0.33 -3.34 10.50
N GLY A 55 -0.96 -4.47 10.18
CA GLY A 55 -2.36 -4.74 10.49
C GLY A 55 -3.37 -4.18 9.48
N LEU A 56 -2.93 -3.35 8.53
CA LEU A 56 -3.77 -2.83 7.45
C LEU A 56 -3.44 -3.49 6.10
N VAL A 57 -2.18 -3.83 5.86
CA VAL A 57 -1.75 -4.50 4.64
C VAL A 57 -1.08 -5.84 4.92
N LEU A 58 -1.19 -6.75 3.95
CA LEU A 58 -0.42 -8.00 3.90
C LEU A 58 0.24 -8.07 2.51
N PRO A 59 1.56 -8.29 2.42
CA PRO A 59 2.21 -8.48 1.14
C PRO A 59 1.69 -9.75 0.47
N ASP A 60 1.37 -9.65 -0.83
CA ASP A 60 0.95 -10.78 -1.65
C ASP A 60 2.04 -11.22 -2.61
N SER A 61 2.64 -10.26 -3.32
CA SER A 61 3.74 -10.53 -4.23
C SER A 61 4.78 -9.42 -4.20
N LEU A 62 6.02 -9.79 -4.54
CA LEU A 62 7.17 -8.89 -4.65
C LEU A 62 7.78 -9.02 -6.04
N GLU A 63 7.93 -7.90 -6.72
CA GLU A 63 8.70 -7.75 -7.95
C GLU A 63 9.90 -6.84 -7.69
N ILE A 64 11.10 -7.30 -8.07
CA ILE A 64 12.33 -6.51 -8.02
C ILE A 64 12.92 -6.43 -9.41
N ILE A 65 13.23 -5.22 -9.85
CA ILE A 65 13.96 -4.97 -11.09
C ILE A 65 15.30 -4.34 -10.70
N THR A 66 16.40 -4.88 -11.22
CA THR A 66 17.73 -4.28 -11.06
C THR A 66 17.94 -3.17 -12.09
N TYR A 67 18.91 -2.30 -11.85
CA TYR A 67 19.19 -1.14 -12.70
C TYR A 67 19.42 -1.49 -14.18
N ASN A 68 20.13 -2.57 -14.44
CA ASN A 68 20.37 -3.03 -15.82
C ASN A 68 19.22 -3.88 -16.40
N ALA A 69 18.14 -4.06 -15.69
CA ALA A 69 17.01 -4.94 -16.04
C ALA A 69 17.40 -6.40 -16.31
N THR A 70 18.59 -6.81 -15.84
CA THR A 70 19.14 -8.16 -16.07
C THR A 70 18.57 -9.20 -15.12
N GLN A 71 17.94 -8.76 -14.02
CA GLN A 71 17.32 -9.63 -13.04
C GLN A 71 15.92 -9.13 -12.69
N ARG A 72 14.92 -9.97 -12.94
CA ARG A 72 13.55 -9.76 -12.46
C ARG A 72 13.20 -10.90 -11.52
N ILE A 73 12.87 -10.57 -10.30
CA ILE A 73 12.52 -11.54 -9.27
C ILE A 73 11.06 -11.33 -8.90
N GLU A 74 10.24 -12.32 -9.17
CA GLU A 74 8.86 -12.36 -8.74
C GLU A 74 8.68 -13.40 -7.65
N LYS A 75 8.07 -13.03 -6.56
CA LYS A 75 7.65 -13.93 -5.49
C LYS A 75 6.17 -13.72 -5.23
N LYS A 76 5.41 -14.80 -5.16
CA LYS A 76 3.96 -14.79 -4.92
C LYS A 76 3.61 -15.66 -3.73
N GLY A 77 2.44 -15.39 -3.15
CA GLY A 77 1.92 -16.20 -2.06
C GLY A 77 2.72 -16.06 -0.76
N LEU A 78 3.30 -14.90 -0.53
CA LEU A 78 4.08 -14.63 0.68
C LEU A 78 3.15 -14.29 1.84
N ASP A 79 3.26 -15.03 2.94
CA ASP A 79 2.67 -14.57 4.19
C ASP A 79 3.57 -13.53 4.89
N GLN A 80 3.00 -12.82 5.86
CA GLN A 80 3.70 -11.71 6.52
C GLN A 80 4.96 -12.15 7.28
N MET A 81 4.99 -13.38 7.80
CA MET A 81 6.14 -13.88 8.57
C MET A 81 7.27 -14.31 7.65
N THR A 82 6.95 -15.01 6.58
CA THR A 82 7.93 -15.49 5.61
C THR A 82 8.39 -14.39 4.66
N PHE A 83 7.60 -13.33 4.47
CA PHE A 83 7.94 -12.26 3.56
C PHE A 83 9.27 -11.57 3.88
N LEU A 84 9.48 -11.20 5.15
CA LEU A 84 10.71 -10.53 5.56
C LEU A 84 11.93 -11.44 5.43
N ASP A 85 11.78 -12.72 5.74
CA ASP A 85 12.86 -13.71 5.58
C ASP A 85 13.21 -13.90 4.10
N GLU A 86 12.21 -14.00 3.23
CA GLU A 86 12.41 -14.08 1.78
C GLU A 86 13.05 -12.81 1.22
N LEU A 87 12.62 -11.63 1.66
CA LEU A 87 13.23 -10.37 1.26
C LEU A 87 14.71 -10.32 1.66
N MET A 88 15.05 -10.72 2.87
CA MET A 88 16.43 -10.81 3.33
C MET A 88 17.27 -11.79 2.51
N LEU A 89 16.69 -12.94 2.12
CA LEU A 89 17.37 -13.92 1.25
C LEU A 89 17.60 -13.37 -0.17
N ILE A 90 16.63 -12.64 -0.71
CA ILE A 90 16.76 -11.97 -2.01
C ILE A 90 17.88 -10.96 -1.96
N MET A 91 17.89 -10.09 -0.95
CA MET A 91 18.91 -9.06 -0.75
C MET A 91 20.32 -9.62 -0.76
N LYS A 92 20.55 -10.72 -0.04
CA LYS A 92 21.86 -11.39 0.01
C LYS A 92 22.33 -11.97 -1.32
N LYS A 93 21.40 -12.25 -2.24
CA LYS A 93 21.67 -12.83 -3.56
C LYS A 93 21.82 -11.79 -4.67
N LEU A 94 21.32 -10.57 -4.46
CA LEU A 94 21.41 -9.50 -5.43
C LEU A 94 22.85 -9.01 -5.55
N LYS A 95 23.42 -9.12 -6.75
CA LYS A 95 24.76 -8.58 -7.07
C LYS A 95 24.70 -7.18 -7.68
N GLU A 96 23.56 -6.84 -8.24
CA GLU A 96 23.32 -5.56 -8.91
C GLU A 96 22.41 -4.65 -8.07
N PRO A 97 22.54 -3.34 -8.22
CA PRO A 97 21.67 -2.41 -7.51
C PRO A 97 20.23 -2.55 -8.00
N MET A 98 19.31 -2.48 -7.05
CA MET A 98 17.89 -2.41 -7.33
C MET A 98 17.56 -1.07 -7.98
N TRP A 99 16.64 -1.10 -8.92
CA TRP A 99 16.05 0.09 -9.52
C TRP A 99 14.60 0.26 -9.10
N THR A 100 13.84 -0.84 -9.02
CA THR A 100 12.45 -0.80 -8.62
C THR A 100 12.14 -2.00 -7.74
N ALA A 101 11.34 -1.75 -6.71
CA ALA A 101 10.67 -2.79 -5.93
C ALA A 101 9.18 -2.49 -5.87
N ARG A 102 8.36 -3.47 -6.21
CA ARG A 102 6.90 -3.37 -6.17
C ARG A 102 6.32 -4.47 -5.31
N LEU A 103 5.49 -4.10 -4.35
CA LEU A 103 4.65 -4.99 -3.58
C LEU A 103 3.20 -4.89 -4.06
N ASN A 104 2.59 -5.99 -4.42
CA ASN A 104 1.14 -6.08 -4.45
C ASN A 104 0.66 -6.47 -3.05
N LEU A 105 -0.42 -5.86 -2.62
CA LEU A 105 -0.83 -5.88 -1.22
C LEU A 105 -2.28 -6.30 -1.11
N ASN A 106 -2.54 -7.25 -0.21
CA ASN A 106 -3.88 -7.50 0.31
C ASN A 106 -4.19 -6.46 1.38
N ILE A 107 -5.43 -6.00 1.43
CA ILE A 107 -5.90 -5.05 2.44
C ILE A 107 -6.72 -5.76 3.50
N ILE A 108 -6.50 -5.35 4.74
CA ILE A 108 -7.34 -5.73 5.87
C ILE A 108 -8.28 -4.57 6.16
N GLY A 109 -9.56 -4.87 6.19
CA GLY A 109 -10.60 -3.92 6.52
C GLY A 109 -11.58 -4.49 7.53
N PHE A 110 -12.56 -3.67 7.87
CA PHE A 110 -13.64 -4.02 8.79
C PHE A 110 -14.98 -3.62 8.20
N LEU A 111 -15.98 -4.46 8.44
CA LEU A 111 -17.37 -4.11 8.17
C LEU A 111 -18.26 -4.61 9.31
N ARG A 112 -19.40 -3.98 9.50
CA ARG A 112 -20.45 -4.50 10.38
C ARG A 112 -21.45 -5.32 9.58
N THR A 113 -21.94 -6.38 10.18
CA THR A 113 -22.96 -7.24 9.57
C THR A 113 -24.29 -6.99 10.27
N ALA A 114 -25.39 -7.25 9.56
CA ALA A 114 -26.73 -7.16 10.14
C ALA A 114 -26.93 -8.12 11.33
N HIS A 115 -26.14 -9.20 11.40
CA HIS A 115 -26.20 -10.18 12.48
C HIS A 115 -25.43 -9.78 13.75
N ASP A 116 -24.41 -8.98 13.61
CA ASP A 116 -23.63 -8.44 14.73
C ASP A 116 -23.20 -6.99 14.42
N PRO A 117 -24.08 -6.04 14.68
CA PRO A 117 -23.80 -4.63 14.41
C PRO A 117 -22.82 -4.01 15.42
N GLU A 118 -22.59 -4.66 16.57
CA GLU A 118 -21.70 -4.14 17.59
C GLU A 118 -20.24 -4.51 17.34
N ASN A 119 -19.99 -5.70 16.75
CA ASN A 119 -18.65 -6.21 16.51
C ASN A 119 -18.30 -6.23 15.02
N PRO A 120 -17.43 -5.32 14.56
CA PRO A 120 -17.00 -5.34 13.16
C PRO A 120 -16.27 -6.63 12.80
N VAL A 121 -16.64 -7.23 11.69
CA VAL A 121 -15.97 -8.39 11.13
C VAL A 121 -14.75 -7.93 10.33
N ARG A 122 -13.62 -8.59 10.60
CA ARG A 122 -12.38 -8.40 9.84
C ARG A 122 -12.48 -9.15 8.50
N LEU A 123 -12.10 -8.48 7.44
CA LEU A 123 -12.03 -9.08 6.10
C LEU A 123 -10.67 -8.80 5.46
N GLN A 124 -10.31 -9.67 4.54
CA GLN A 124 -9.13 -9.52 3.71
C GLN A 124 -9.55 -9.41 2.26
N ILE A 125 -9.04 -8.40 1.57
CA ILE A 125 -9.30 -8.13 0.17
C ILE A 125 -8.01 -8.37 -0.60
N GLN A 126 -8.11 -9.15 -1.67
CA GLN A 126 -6.96 -9.55 -2.46
C GLN A 126 -6.54 -8.47 -3.46
N GLU A 127 -5.27 -8.10 -3.43
CA GLU A 127 -4.56 -7.24 -4.39
C GLU A 127 -5.22 -5.89 -4.75
N PRO A 128 -5.88 -5.16 -3.83
CA PRO A 128 -6.48 -3.86 -4.17
C PRO A 128 -5.49 -2.71 -4.06
N ALA A 129 -4.28 -2.97 -3.60
CA ALA A 129 -3.30 -1.95 -3.33
C ALA A 129 -1.89 -2.37 -3.74
N SER A 130 -1.03 -1.37 -3.92
CA SER A 130 0.38 -1.59 -4.20
C SER A 130 1.25 -0.56 -3.51
N PHE A 131 2.46 -0.97 -3.14
CA PHE A 131 3.54 -0.09 -2.76
C PHE A 131 4.65 -0.22 -3.80
N ILE A 132 5.16 0.92 -4.26
CA ILE A 132 6.27 0.97 -5.20
C ILE A 132 7.35 1.86 -4.61
N CYS A 133 8.57 1.38 -4.72
CA CYS A 133 9.77 2.14 -4.42
C CYS A 133 10.68 2.07 -5.63
N TRP A 134 11.15 3.22 -6.13
CA TRP A 134 12.11 3.27 -7.22
C TRP A 134 13.16 4.35 -7.03
N GLY A 135 14.29 4.16 -7.66
CA GLY A 135 15.42 5.04 -7.65
C GLY A 135 16.50 4.51 -8.58
N GLY A 136 17.52 5.26 -8.81
CA GLY A 136 18.63 4.87 -9.68
C GLY A 136 19.64 6.00 -9.82
N ALA A 137 20.68 5.79 -10.63
CA ALA A 137 21.78 6.71 -10.78
C ALA A 137 21.36 8.13 -11.23
N ASP A 138 20.24 8.22 -11.95
CA ASP A 138 19.77 9.46 -12.54
C ASP A 138 18.52 10.04 -11.84
N GLU A 139 18.01 9.36 -10.79
CA GLU A 139 16.77 9.74 -10.14
C GLU A 139 16.91 9.80 -8.61
N THR A 140 16.22 10.75 -8.03
CA THR A 140 16.00 10.76 -6.57
C THR A 140 15.06 9.62 -6.22
N GLY A 141 15.29 8.94 -5.09
CA GLY A 141 14.41 7.87 -4.64
C GLY A 141 12.96 8.36 -4.51
N PHE A 142 12.04 7.59 -5.04
CA PHE A 142 10.61 7.87 -4.95
C PHE A 142 9.86 6.66 -4.41
N GLN A 143 8.85 6.92 -3.60
CA GLN A 143 7.99 5.91 -3.03
C GLN A 143 6.55 6.31 -3.14
N ASN A 144 5.68 5.36 -3.47
CA ASN A 144 4.26 5.57 -3.34
C ASN A 144 3.50 4.34 -2.85
N PHE A 145 2.38 4.60 -2.24
CA PHE A 145 1.34 3.65 -1.90
C PHE A 145 0.06 4.04 -2.62
N SER A 146 -0.48 3.10 -3.38
CA SER A 146 -1.72 3.28 -4.13
C SER A 146 -2.77 2.30 -3.65
N ILE A 147 -4.00 2.78 -3.52
CA ILE A 147 -5.13 1.95 -3.15
C ILE A 147 -6.33 2.26 -4.06
N GLY A 148 -6.90 1.22 -4.65
CA GLY A 148 -8.04 1.29 -5.56
C GLY A 148 -9.32 0.74 -4.95
N TYR A 149 -9.67 1.13 -3.70
CA TYR A 149 -10.72 0.44 -2.99
C TYR A 149 -11.67 1.33 -2.19
N THR A 150 -12.97 1.07 -2.33
CA THR A 150 -14.04 1.86 -1.69
C THR A 150 -14.18 1.69 -0.18
N LEU A 151 -13.48 0.75 0.45
CA LEU A 151 -13.46 0.62 1.92
C LEU A 151 -13.06 1.89 2.65
N PHE A 152 -12.21 2.68 2.04
CA PHE A 152 -11.63 3.88 2.62
C PHE A 152 -12.19 5.16 2.04
N SER A 153 -12.99 5.04 0.97
CA SER A 153 -13.58 6.18 0.28
C SER A 153 -15.09 6.06 0.27
N ALA A 154 -15.78 7.11 0.60
CA ALA A 154 -17.23 7.17 0.46
C ALA A 154 -17.60 7.66 -0.94
N THR A 155 -17.48 6.80 -1.94
CA THR A 155 -17.79 7.12 -3.34
C THR A 155 -19.29 7.31 -3.61
N GLN A 156 -20.12 6.72 -2.77
CA GLN A 156 -21.58 6.84 -2.83
C GLN A 156 -22.11 7.26 -1.46
N LEU A 157 -23.11 8.13 -1.47
CA LEU A 157 -23.76 8.66 -0.25
C LEU A 157 -24.78 7.68 0.34
N SER A 158 -24.45 6.40 0.41
CA SER A 158 -25.28 5.45 1.15
C SER A 158 -24.82 5.33 2.60
N ALA A 159 -25.76 4.97 3.47
CA ALA A 159 -25.44 4.74 4.89
C ALA A 159 -24.35 3.68 5.08
N GLU A 160 -24.35 2.65 4.23
CA GLU A 160 -23.40 1.54 4.24
C GLU A 160 -21.98 1.99 3.85
N HIS A 161 -21.84 2.81 2.81
CA HIS A 161 -20.54 3.37 2.41
C HIS A 161 -19.99 4.33 3.47
N MET A 162 -20.85 5.11 4.11
CA MET A 162 -20.47 5.99 5.20
C MET A 162 -19.99 5.20 6.42
N GLU A 163 -20.62 4.07 6.69
CA GLU A 163 -20.20 3.18 7.77
C GLU A 163 -18.84 2.54 7.47
N LEU A 164 -18.64 1.98 6.27
CA LEU A 164 -17.35 1.43 5.83
C LEU A 164 -16.24 2.46 5.94
N TRP A 165 -16.48 3.67 5.43
CA TRP A 165 -15.53 4.77 5.55
C TRP A 165 -15.21 5.08 7.02
N SER A 166 -16.21 5.17 7.88
CA SER A 166 -16.03 5.50 9.30
C SER A 166 -15.21 4.45 10.07
N LEU A 167 -15.29 3.19 9.67
CA LEU A 167 -14.54 2.10 10.28
C LEU A 167 -13.09 2.03 9.79
N ASN A 168 -12.86 2.27 8.51
CA ASN A 168 -11.60 1.95 7.85
C ASN A 168 -10.70 3.17 7.60
N GLN A 169 -11.27 4.33 7.30
CA GLN A 169 -10.49 5.54 7.05
C GLN A 169 -9.54 5.94 8.21
N PRO A 170 -9.93 5.84 9.50
CA PRO A 170 -9.01 6.13 10.59
C PRO A 170 -7.80 5.20 10.64
N LEU A 171 -7.92 3.96 10.15
CA LEU A 171 -6.81 3.01 10.08
C LEU A 171 -5.81 3.42 9.00
N LEU A 172 -6.33 3.84 7.84
CA LEU A 172 -5.52 4.36 6.74
C LEU A 172 -4.79 5.64 7.14
N GLU A 173 -5.50 6.59 7.74
CA GLU A 173 -4.90 7.83 8.24
C GLU A 173 -3.76 7.56 9.23
N LYS A 174 -4.00 6.69 10.20
CA LYS A 174 -2.98 6.30 11.18
C LYS A 174 -1.76 5.68 10.52
N ALA A 175 -1.96 4.83 9.51
CA ALA A 175 -0.86 4.18 8.80
C ALA A 175 -0.03 5.17 7.98
N ILE A 176 -0.68 6.09 7.24
CA ILE A 176 0.01 7.12 6.45
C ILE A 176 0.79 8.08 7.37
N ARG A 177 0.19 8.56 8.47
CA ARG A 177 0.89 9.40 9.46
C ARG A 177 2.11 8.69 10.05
N LYS A 178 1.96 7.42 10.40
CA LYS A 178 3.08 6.62 10.93
C LYS A 178 4.18 6.43 9.89
N TRP A 179 3.83 6.32 8.61
CA TRP A 179 4.80 6.24 7.53
C TRP A 179 5.57 7.56 7.37
N GLU A 180 4.88 8.70 7.42
CA GLU A 180 5.48 10.04 7.46
C GLU A 180 6.46 10.18 8.65
N ASP A 181 6.02 9.81 9.85
CA ASP A 181 6.84 9.90 11.07
C ASP A 181 8.09 9.01 11.02
N GLN A 182 7.96 7.80 10.48
CA GLN A 182 9.08 6.85 10.41
C GLN A 182 10.12 7.21 9.37
N THR A 183 9.69 7.80 8.27
CA THR A 183 10.59 8.17 7.18
C THR A 183 11.15 9.58 7.34
N GLY A 184 10.48 10.43 8.12
CA GLY A 184 10.83 11.85 8.25
C GLY A 184 10.55 12.66 6.97
N HIS A 185 9.87 12.07 5.99
CA HIS A 185 9.51 12.73 4.73
C HIS A 185 8.05 13.10 4.72
N MET A 186 7.73 14.30 4.25
CA MET A 186 6.36 14.75 4.10
C MET A 186 5.65 13.91 3.02
N ILE A 187 4.55 13.28 3.39
CA ILE A 187 3.71 12.54 2.45
C ILE A 187 2.83 13.52 1.66
N GLU A 188 2.77 13.31 0.36
CA GLU A 188 1.97 14.10 -0.57
C GLU A 188 0.96 13.20 -1.28
N VAL A 189 -0.14 13.79 -1.74
CA VAL A 189 -1.08 13.15 -2.65
C VAL A 189 -0.46 13.22 -4.03
N VAL A 190 -0.06 12.06 -4.57
CA VAL A 190 0.59 11.95 -5.89
C VAL A 190 -0.45 11.88 -6.99
N GLU A 191 -1.51 11.11 -6.76
CA GLU A 191 -2.59 10.91 -7.71
C GLU A 191 -3.93 10.75 -6.99
N SER A 192 -4.97 11.32 -7.58
CA SER A 192 -6.34 11.12 -7.16
C SER A 192 -7.23 10.98 -8.41
N ASN A 193 -8.04 9.95 -8.43
CA ASN A 193 -8.99 9.76 -9.52
C ASN A 193 -10.27 10.55 -9.30
N GLY A 194 -10.47 11.53 -10.16
CA GLY A 194 -11.76 12.19 -10.36
C GLY A 194 -12.31 12.92 -9.14
N ASN A 195 -13.56 12.69 -8.81
CA ASN A 195 -14.34 13.46 -7.85
C ASN A 195 -14.19 13.01 -6.39
N LEU A 196 -13.22 12.17 -6.08
CA LEU A 196 -13.04 11.70 -4.70
C LEU A 196 -12.19 12.67 -3.89
N PRO A 197 -12.61 13.02 -2.69
CA PRO A 197 -11.86 13.91 -1.82
C PRO A 197 -10.66 13.19 -1.22
N VAL A 198 -9.58 13.03 -1.99
CA VAL A 198 -8.31 12.52 -1.47
C VAL A 198 -7.63 13.62 -0.67
N GLN A 199 -7.28 13.31 0.56
CA GLN A 199 -6.59 14.20 1.49
C GLN A 199 -5.20 13.68 1.78
N LYS A 200 -4.37 14.51 2.40
CA LYS A 200 -2.99 14.15 2.77
C LYS A 200 -2.89 12.80 3.51
N TYR A 201 -3.85 12.45 4.34
CA TYR A 201 -3.82 11.22 5.14
C TYR A 201 -5.02 10.31 4.87
N GLY A 202 -5.38 10.14 3.61
CA GLY A 202 -6.44 9.23 3.21
C GLY A 202 -7.59 9.92 2.48
N PHE A 203 -8.81 9.48 2.71
CA PHE A 203 -9.98 10.00 2.02
C PHE A 203 -10.82 10.89 2.95
N GLY A 204 -11.16 12.06 2.47
CA GLY A 204 -12.06 12.97 3.18
C GLY A 204 -13.48 12.41 3.30
N LYS A 205 -14.21 12.95 4.27
CA LYS A 205 -15.66 12.70 4.38
C LYS A 205 -16.35 13.30 3.17
N PRO A 206 -17.30 12.59 2.54
CA PRO A 206 -18.09 13.15 1.46
C PRO A 206 -18.82 14.39 1.96
N LEU A 207 -18.81 15.42 1.14
CA LEU A 207 -19.68 16.57 1.37
C LEU A 207 -21.12 16.15 1.01
N LEU A 208 -22.02 16.28 1.96
CA LEU A 208 -23.46 16.11 1.75
C LEU A 208 -24.00 17.25 0.90
#